data_dd3cf2b7dda1115d1e214880aea67fa5
#
_entry.id   dd3cf2b7dda1115d1e214880aea67fa5
#
_cell.length_a   1.000
_cell.length_b   1.000
_cell.length_c   1.000
_cell.angle_alpha   90.00
_cell.angle_beta   90.00
_cell.angle_gamma   90.00
#
_symmetry.space_group_name_H-M   'P 1'
#
loop_
_entity.id
_entity.type
_entity.pdbx_description
1 polymer ?
#
loop_
_entity_poly.entity_id
_entity_poly.type
_entity_poly.pdbx_seq_one_letter_code
_entity_poly.pdbx_strand_id
1 'polypeptide(L)'
;MDQSPQQTIAGVVLCLNEAENLARALSSLAWCNEVLVVDSGSRDGSQGIAASLGARVVEHQQQGRFLITKQRNWALKHGQLQSQWVVFLDADEEIGVGCQTAILKCINQPDVADAYELTPRYWFLGRWLKLTQGYPNWHPRLLKRGKVKFEGGVWESFSPGIEVGQIYEPYEHFAFSKGIDDWLERHARYADWEAEKIDMVLSGHGSQALGTRRWHWLRLAMVYAWPFRPLLRFFQKYVLQGGFLEGWQGLLFALLMAGYDLITIVKLIQRRRQRRGLTL
;
A
#
# COMPACT_ATOMS: atom_id res chain seq x y z
N MET A 1 -4.43 -5.63 -40.85
CA MET A 1 -4.07 -5.17 -39.48
C MET A 1 -5.30 -5.39 -38.65
N ASP A 2 -5.31 -6.46 -37.90
CA ASP A 2 -6.43 -6.83 -37.01
C ASP A 2 -6.39 -5.85 -35.83
N GLN A 3 -7.25 -4.84 -35.85
CA GLN A 3 -7.42 -3.92 -34.72
C GLN A 3 -8.28 -4.63 -33.70
N SER A 4 -7.64 -5.45 -32.86
CA SER A 4 -8.30 -5.89 -31.64
C SER A 4 -8.83 -4.64 -30.93
N PRO A 5 -10.08 -4.62 -30.44
CA PRO A 5 -10.65 -3.44 -29.78
C PRO A 5 -9.74 -3.04 -28.61
N GLN A 6 -9.36 -1.76 -28.58
CA GLN A 6 -8.52 -1.21 -27.51
C GLN A 6 -9.17 -1.49 -26.16
N GLN A 7 -8.42 -2.11 -25.24
CA GLN A 7 -8.91 -2.46 -23.92
C GLN A 7 -9.22 -1.19 -23.10
N THR A 8 -10.38 -1.17 -22.45
CA THR A 8 -10.78 -0.05 -21.59
C THR A 8 -10.28 -0.22 -20.16
N ILE A 9 -9.92 0.89 -19.52
CA ILE A 9 -9.37 0.89 -18.17
C ILE A 9 -10.04 1.96 -17.29
N ALA A 10 -10.39 1.58 -16.05
CA ALA A 10 -10.85 2.46 -15.00
C ALA A 10 -9.70 2.77 -14.04
N GLY A 11 -9.52 4.03 -13.69
CA GLY A 11 -8.70 4.45 -12.56
C GLY A 11 -9.55 4.52 -11.29
N VAL A 12 -9.12 3.87 -10.21
CA VAL A 12 -9.81 3.92 -8.92
C VAL A 12 -8.87 4.44 -7.85
N VAL A 13 -9.24 5.56 -7.22
CA VAL A 13 -8.47 6.19 -6.14
C VAL A 13 -9.19 5.99 -4.82
N LEU A 14 -8.49 5.46 -3.80
CA LEU A 14 -8.98 5.43 -2.43
C LEU A 14 -8.59 6.73 -1.72
N CYS A 15 -9.56 7.38 -1.07
CA CYS A 15 -9.38 8.70 -0.47
C CYS A 15 -9.89 8.75 0.97
N LEU A 16 -9.10 9.40 1.84
CA LEU A 16 -9.51 9.87 3.16
C LEU A 16 -8.67 11.07 3.58
N ASN A 17 -9.23 12.28 3.49
CA ASN A 17 -8.54 13.53 3.83
C ASN A 17 -7.22 13.70 3.02
N GLU A 18 -7.34 13.70 1.69
CA GLU A 18 -6.21 13.77 0.75
C GLU A 18 -6.29 14.99 -0.19
N ALA A 19 -6.89 16.11 0.26
CA ALA A 19 -7.08 17.31 -0.57
C ALA A 19 -5.76 17.80 -1.21
N GLU A 20 -4.63 17.68 -0.51
CA GLU A 20 -3.32 18.12 -1.00
C GLU A 20 -2.75 17.22 -2.12
N ASN A 21 -3.11 15.95 -2.14
CA ASN A 21 -2.55 14.95 -3.05
C ASN A 21 -3.46 14.64 -4.24
N LEU A 22 -4.77 14.72 -4.02
CA LEU A 22 -5.78 14.13 -4.90
C LEU A 22 -5.74 14.68 -6.33
N ALA A 23 -5.45 15.98 -6.48
CA ALA A 23 -5.34 16.59 -7.80
C ALA A 23 -4.23 15.97 -8.65
N ARG A 24 -3.07 15.67 -8.05
CA ARG A 24 -1.93 15.01 -8.71
C ARG A 24 -2.30 13.58 -9.11
N ALA A 25 -2.87 12.79 -8.17
CA ALA A 25 -3.28 11.43 -8.42
C ALA A 25 -4.28 11.34 -9.58
N LEU A 26 -5.34 12.18 -9.55
CA LEU A 26 -6.39 12.18 -10.58
C LEU A 26 -5.87 12.65 -11.94
N SER A 27 -5.01 13.68 -11.99
CA SER A 27 -4.40 14.13 -13.22
C SER A 27 -3.56 13.03 -13.88
N SER A 28 -2.89 12.21 -13.09
CA SER A 28 -2.11 11.07 -13.58
C SER A 28 -2.96 9.92 -14.15
N LEU A 29 -4.27 9.94 -13.91
CA LEU A 29 -5.25 8.96 -14.40
C LEU A 29 -6.12 9.50 -15.56
N ALA A 30 -5.84 10.71 -16.06
CA ALA A 30 -6.63 11.34 -17.15
C ALA A 30 -6.68 10.52 -18.46
N TRP A 31 -5.76 9.58 -18.63
CA TRP A 31 -5.74 8.62 -19.75
C TRP A 31 -6.69 7.43 -19.58
N CYS A 32 -7.27 7.23 -18.40
CA CYS A 32 -8.27 6.20 -18.14
C CYS A 32 -9.62 6.56 -18.77
N ASN A 33 -10.39 5.55 -19.19
CA ASN A 33 -11.72 5.75 -19.77
C ASN A 33 -12.74 6.26 -18.74
N GLU A 34 -12.53 5.96 -17.48
CA GLU A 34 -13.32 6.42 -16.35
C GLU A 34 -12.46 6.53 -15.09
N VAL A 35 -12.77 7.47 -14.22
CA VAL A 35 -12.08 7.65 -12.94
C VAL A 35 -13.09 7.68 -11.81
N LEU A 36 -12.86 6.82 -10.80
CA LEU A 36 -13.67 6.69 -9.60
C LEU A 36 -12.84 7.05 -8.36
N VAL A 37 -13.35 7.92 -7.52
CA VAL A 37 -12.84 8.14 -6.16
C VAL A 37 -13.76 7.46 -5.18
N VAL A 38 -13.20 6.57 -4.34
CA VAL A 38 -13.92 5.97 -3.21
C VAL A 38 -13.47 6.68 -1.95
N ASP A 39 -14.34 7.55 -1.46
CA ASP A 39 -14.08 8.39 -0.30
C ASP A 39 -14.53 7.70 0.99
N SER A 40 -13.67 7.69 2.00
CA SER A 40 -13.93 7.06 3.30
C SER A 40 -14.49 8.02 4.34
N GLY A 41 -15.09 9.14 3.91
CA GLY A 41 -15.68 10.17 4.77
C GLY A 41 -14.73 11.34 5.03
N SER A 42 -14.11 11.88 3.99
CA SER A 42 -13.23 13.05 4.05
C SER A 42 -13.95 14.30 4.52
N ARG A 43 -13.23 15.18 5.23
CA ARG A 43 -13.73 16.44 5.78
C ARG A 43 -12.88 17.65 5.37
N ASP A 44 -11.90 17.46 4.51
CA ASP A 44 -10.92 18.46 4.08
C ASP A 44 -11.20 19.05 2.67
N GLY A 45 -12.36 18.73 2.09
CA GLY A 45 -12.69 19.16 0.74
C GLY A 45 -12.28 18.22 -0.38
N SER A 46 -11.68 17.07 -0.08
CA SER A 46 -11.25 16.06 -1.08
C SER A 46 -12.35 15.70 -2.08
N GLN A 47 -13.60 15.52 -1.62
CA GLN A 47 -14.73 15.17 -2.50
C GLN A 47 -15.01 16.24 -3.56
N GLY A 48 -14.98 17.53 -3.15
CA GLY A 48 -15.16 18.66 -4.05
C GLY A 48 -14.05 18.76 -5.09
N ILE A 49 -12.80 18.54 -4.69
CA ILE A 49 -11.64 18.52 -5.59
C ILE A 49 -11.81 17.39 -6.62
N ALA A 50 -12.15 16.18 -6.18
CA ALA A 50 -12.35 15.04 -7.08
C ALA A 50 -13.44 15.33 -8.14
N ALA A 51 -14.60 15.84 -7.70
CA ALA A 51 -15.70 16.17 -8.58
C ALA A 51 -15.33 17.29 -9.59
N SER A 52 -14.60 18.31 -9.17
CA SER A 52 -14.14 19.41 -10.04
C SER A 52 -13.19 18.95 -11.15
N LEU A 53 -12.47 17.85 -10.92
CA LEU A 53 -11.57 17.21 -11.88
C LEU A 53 -12.25 16.13 -12.75
N GLY A 54 -13.59 16.02 -12.67
CA GLY A 54 -14.38 15.12 -13.48
C GLY A 54 -14.38 13.66 -13.00
N ALA A 55 -13.83 13.37 -11.83
CA ALA A 55 -13.91 12.04 -11.25
C ALA A 55 -15.31 11.79 -10.66
N ARG A 56 -15.82 10.59 -10.83
CA ARG A 56 -17.03 10.16 -10.13
C ARG A 56 -16.67 9.82 -8.67
N VAL A 57 -17.37 10.42 -7.73
CA VAL A 57 -17.13 10.24 -6.30
C VAL A 57 -18.21 9.36 -5.69
N VAL A 58 -17.82 8.35 -4.94
CA VAL A 58 -18.72 7.53 -4.12
C VAL A 58 -18.18 7.48 -2.69
N GLU A 59 -19.07 7.63 -1.73
CA GLU A 59 -18.72 7.53 -0.32
C GLU A 59 -18.93 6.10 0.19
N HIS A 60 -17.92 5.55 0.86
CA HIS A 60 -18.02 4.27 1.53
C HIS A 60 -17.15 4.24 2.78
N GLN A 61 -17.77 4.30 3.94
CA GLN A 61 -17.12 4.14 5.24
C GLN A 61 -17.27 2.71 5.74
N GLN A 62 -16.13 2.04 5.99
CA GLN A 62 -16.16 0.70 6.58
C GLN A 62 -16.52 0.78 8.06
N GLN A 63 -17.36 -0.14 8.50
CA GLN A 63 -17.61 -0.31 9.93
C GLN A 63 -16.46 -1.06 10.60
N GLY A 64 -16.01 -0.58 11.76
CA GLY A 64 -14.93 -1.16 12.53
C GLY A 64 -13.54 -0.89 11.94
N ARG A 65 -12.67 -1.89 11.96
CA ARG A 65 -11.30 -1.76 11.49
C ARG A 65 -11.24 -1.61 9.97
N PHE A 66 -10.63 -0.51 9.50
CA PHE A 66 -10.40 -0.30 8.07
C PHE A 66 -9.43 -1.35 7.50
N LEU A 67 -9.84 -1.98 6.40
CA LEU A 67 -9.00 -2.88 5.61
C LEU A 67 -9.03 -2.42 4.15
N ILE A 68 -7.87 -2.13 3.60
CA ILE A 68 -7.74 -1.62 2.23
C ILE A 68 -8.29 -2.60 1.19
N THR A 69 -8.08 -3.91 1.39
CA THR A 69 -8.62 -4.96 0.51
C THR A 69 -10.16 -4.98 0.48
N LYS A 70 -10.81 -4.71 1.62
CA LYS A 70 -12.27 -4.57 1.65
C LYS A 70 -12.75 -3.34 0.88
N GLN A 71 -12.03 -2.20 0.99
CA GLN A 71 -12.36 -0.98 0.26
C GLN A 71 -12.22 -1.17 -1.25
N ARG A 72 -11.12 -1.80 -1.69
CA ARG A 72 -10.91 -2.11 -3.10
C ARG A 72 -11.96 -3.09 -3.64
N ASN A 73 -12.27 -4.17 -2.92
CA ASN A 73 -13.30 -5.11 -3.31
C ASN A 73 -14.71 -4.47 -3.33
N TRP A 74 -14.98 -3.55 -2.39
CA TRP A 74 -16.22 -2.79 -2.42
C TRP A 74 -16.32 -1.93 -3.68
N ALA A 75 -15.23 -1.24 -4.05
CA ALA A 75 -15.16 -0.45 -5.28
C ALA A 75 -15.42 -1.31 -6.53
N LEU A 76 -14.82 -2.51 -6.61
CA LEU A 76 -15.04 -3.44 -7.72
C LEU A 76 -16.50 -3.91 -7.82
N LYS A 77 -17.17 -4.09 -6.69
CA LYS A 77 -18.55 -4.62 -6.64
C LYS A 77 -19.60 -3.52 -6.80
N HIS A 78 -19.40 -2.35 -6.20
CA HIS A 78 -20.41 -1.30 -6.06
C HIS A 78 -20.05 -0.01 -6.80
N GLY A 79 -18.82 0.10 -7.28
CA GLY A 79 -18.32 1.27 -7.99
C GLY A 79 -18.90 1.46 -9.40
N GLN A 80 -19.80 0.59 -9.88
CA GLN A 80 -20.45 0.68 -11.20
C GLN A 80 -19.46 0.94 -12.36
N LEU A 81 -18.28 0.30 -12.28
CA LEU A 81 -17.25 0.40 -13.30
C LEU A 81 -17.68 -0.31 -14.56
N GLN A 82 -17.43 0.30 -15.74
CA GLN A 82 -17.76 -0.27 -17.05
C GLN A 82 -16.54 -0.87 -17.77
N SER A 83 -15.35 -0.35 -17.45
CA SER A 83 -14.09 -0.74 -18.09
C SER A 83 -13.72 -2.20 -17.82
N GLN A 84 -12.99 -2.80 -18.74
CA GLN A 84 -12.54 -4.20 -18.66
C GLN A 84 -11.42 -4.37 -17.62
N TRP A 85 -10.55 -3.37 -17.49
CA TRP A 85 -9.45 -3.32 -16.56
C TRP A 85 -9.67 -2.26 -15.49
N VAL A 86 -9.08 -2.49 -14.33
CA VAL A 86 -9.10 -1.53 -13.23
C VAL A 86 -7.68 -1.38 -12.69
N VAL A 87 -7.19 -0.14 -12.64
CA VAL A 87 -5.97 0.21 -11.92
C VAL A 87 -6.33 0.95 -10.63
N PHE A 88 -5.81 0.45 -9.51
CA PHE A 88 -5.94 1.09 -8.21
C PHE A 88 -4.74 1.97 -7.91
N LEU A 89 -5.01 3.16 -7.41
CA LEU A 89 -4.02 4.12 -6.98
C LEU A 89 -4.40 4.66 -5.59
N ASP A 90 -3.44 4.82 -4.72
CA ASP A 90 -3.67 5.53 -3.47
C ASP A 90 -3.53 7.04 -3.73
N ALA A 91 -4.18 7.91 -2.95
CA ALA A 91 -4.24 9.34 -3.27
C ALA A 91 -2.88 10.05 -3.22
N ASP A 92 -1.90 9.49 -2.51
CA ASP A 92 -0.51 9.97 -2.45
C ASP A 92 0.42 9.33 -3.51
N GLU A 93 -0.18 8.65 -4.52
CA GLU A 93 0.54 8.01 -5.63
C GLU A 93 0.26 8.73 -6.97
N GLU A 94 1.12 8.46 -7.99
CA GLU A 94 1.01 9.03 -9.34
C GLU A 94 1.51 8.03 -10.39
N ILE A 95 0.75 7.85 -11.47
CA ILE A 95 1.18 7.05 -12.62
C ILE A 95 1.86 7.95 -13.65
N GLY A 96 3.20 7.89 -13.71
CA GLY A 96 3.96 8.60 -14.72
C GLY A 96 3.81 7.99 -16.12
N VAL A 97 4.19 8.75 -17.16
CA VAL A 97 4.05 8.36 -18.58
C VAL A 97 4.68 7.00 -18.90
N GLY A 98 5.83 6.68 -18.29
CA GLY A 98 6.49 5.37 -18.48
C GLY A 98 5.63 4.22 -17.97
N CYS A 99 5.11 4.33 -16.74
CA CYS A 99 4.23 3.35 -16.13
C CYS A 99 2.91 3.21 -16.89
N GLN A 100 2.29 4.33 -17.30
CA GLN A 100 1.11 4.35 -18.17
C GLN A 100 1.36 3.55 -19.46
N THR A 101 2.45 3.84 -20.16
CA THR A 101 2.81 3.17 -21.42
C THR A 101 2.99 1.66 -21.20
N ALA A 102 3.65 1.27 -20.10
CA ALA A 102 3.86 -0.13 -19.76
C ALA A 102 2.52 -0.84 -19.44
N ILE A 103 1.62 -0.19 -18.70
CA ILE A 103 0.27 -0.73 -18.42
C ILE A 103 -0.49 -0.96 -19.72
N LEU A 104 -0.58 0.06 -20.58
CA LEU A 104 -1.31 -0.03 -21.86
C LEU A 104 -0.71 -1.10 -22.77
N LYS A 105 0.61 -1.24 -22.81
CA LYS A 105 1.27 -2.30 -23.54
C LYS A 105 0.89 -3.68 -23.00
N CYS A 106 0.90 -3.89 -21.69
CA CYS A 106 0.57 -5.18 -21.07
C CYS A 106 -0.87 -5.61 -21.34
N ILE A 107 -1.86 -4.72 -21.16
CA ILE A 107 -3.27 -5.08 -21.29
C ILE A 107 -3.72 -5.32 -22.75
N ASN A 108 -2.95 -4.85 -23.73
CA ASN A 108 -3.24 -5.03 -25.15
C ASN A 108 -2.43 -6.18 -25.80
N GLN A 109 -1.72 -7.01 -25.01
CA GLN A 109 -1.03 -8.19 -25.54
C GLN A 109 -1.98 -9.39 -25.69
N PRO A 110 -1.72 -10.33 -26.62
CA PRO A 110 -2.53 -11.54 -26.78
C PRO A 110 -2.57 -12.40 -25.51
N ASP A 111 -1.41 -12.64 -24.90
CA ASP A 111 -1.23 -13.47 -23.70
C ASP A 111 -1.21 -12.60 -22.44
N VAL A 112 -2.34 -11.94 -22.16
CA VAL A 112 -2.47 -11.03 -21.04
C VAL A 112 -2.85 -11.77 -19.77
N ALA A 113 -2.06 -11.61 -18.71
CA ALA A 113 -2.36 -12.13 -17.36
C ALA A 113 -3.70 -11.57 -16.83
N ASP A 114 -4.20 -12.15 -15.75
CA ASP A 114 -5.47 -11.72 -15.14
C ASP A 114 -5.29 -10.47 -14.27
N ALA A 115 -4.09 -10.30 -13.74
CA ALA A 115 -3.73 -9.15 -12.92
C ALA A 115 -2.22 -8.87 -13.02
N TYR A 116 -1.83 -7.67 -12.59
CA TYR A 116 -0.43 -7.27 -12.53
C TYR A 116 -0.12 -6.60 -11.21
N GLU A 117 1.05 -6.98 -10.67
CA GLU A 117 1.69 -6.23 -9.59
C GLU A 117 2.55 -5.13 -10.19
N LEU A 118 2.49 -3.94 -9.61
CA LEU A 118 3.31 -2.78 -9.93
C LEU A 118 4.26 -2.49 -8.77
N THR A 119 5.33 -1.74 -9.02
CA THR A 119 6.32 -1.38 -8.01
C THR A 119 6.41 0.13 -7.84
N PRO A 120 6.40 0.68 -6.61
CA PRO A 120 6.51 2.12 -6.37
C PRO A 120 7.94 2.61 -6.40
N ARG A 121 8.08 3.88 -6.79
CA ARG A 121 9.25 4.71 -6.53
C ARG A 121 8.96 5.59 -5.31
N TYR A 122 9.47 5.21 -4.16
CA TYR A 122 9.24 5.93 -2.90
C TYR A 122 10.09 7.20 -2.80
N TRP A 123 9.44 8.35 -2.66
CA TRP A 123 10.10 9.62 -2.47
C TRP A 123 10.17 10.01 -0.98
N PHE A 124 11.36 10.37 -0.55
CA PHE A 124 11.61 10.87 0.81
C PHE A 124 12.62 12.03 0.76
N LEU A 125 12.17 13.20 1.18
CA LEU A 125 12.98 14.43 1.21
C LEU A 125 13.73 14.68 -0.11
N GLY A 126 12.99 14.59 -1.23
CA GLY A 126 13.49 14.82 -2.58
C GLY A 126 14.36 13.71 -3.18
N ARG A 127 14.47 12.55 -2.50
CA ARG A 127 15.25 11.41 -2.98
C ARG A 127 14.39 10.16 -3.16
N TRP A 128 14.60 9.44 -4.24
CA TRP A 128 14.08 8.09 -4.41
C TRP A 128 14.84 7.11 -3.51
N LEU A 129 14.17 6.52 -2.54
CA LEU A 129 14.72 5.47 -1.69
C LEU A 129 14.57 4.10 -2.37
N LYS A 130 15.52 3.77 -3.23
CA LYS A 130 15.51 2.52 -4.00
C LYS A 130 15.90 1.32 -3.14
N LEU A 131 16.95 1.48 -2.36
CA LEU A 131 17.58 0.39 -1.59
C LEU A 131 16.86 0.18 -0.26
N THR A 132 16.70 1.21 0.54
CA THR A 132 16.04 1.13 1.85
C THR A 132 14.57 0.70 1.75
N GLN A 133 13.88 1.01 0.66
CA GLN A 133 12.52 0.53 0.40
C GLN A 133 12.47 -0.84 -0.29
N GLY A 134 13.65 -1.38 -0.70
CA GLY A 134 13.75 -2.71 -1.27
C GLY A 134 13.09 -2.84 -2.65
N TYR A 135 13.37 -1.88 -3.53
CA TYR A 135 12.90 -1.91 -4.91
C TYR A 135 13.51 -3.12 -5.68
N PRO A 136 12.72 -3.85 -6.49
CA PRO A 136 11.28 -3.71 -6.68
C PRO A 136 10.47 -4.25 -5.48
N ASN A 137 9.45 -3.50 -5.05
CA ASN A 137 8.51 -3.90 -4.01
C ASN A 137 7.12 -4.04 -4.63
N TRP A 138 6.65 -5.26 -4.81
CA TRP A 138 5.49 -5.58 -5.62
C TRP A 138 4.18 -5.36 -4.87
N HIS A 139 3.28 -4.58 -5.47
CA HIS A 139 1.95 -4.28 -4.96
C HIS A 139 0.87 -4.66 -5.99
N PRO A 140 -0.21 -5.31 -5.59
CA PRO A 140 -1.34 -5.60 -6.48
C PRO A 140 -2.07 -4.29 -6.83
N ARG A 141 -2.04 -3.91 -8.13
CA ARG A 141 -2.60 -2.63 -8.58
C ARG A 141 -3.51 -2.72 -9.79
N LEU A 142 -3.22 -3.57 -10.76
CA LEU A 142 -3.94 -3.66 -12.03
C LEU A 142 -4.60 -5.03 -12.16
N LEU A 143 -5.89 -5.07 -12.54
CA LEU A 143 -6.63 -6.33 -12.64
C LEU A 143 -7.76 -6.30 -13.67
N LYS A 144 -8.12 -7.46 -14.22
CA LYS A 144 -9.34 -7.67 -15.00
C LYS A 144 -10.57 -7.63 -14.10
N ARG A 145 -11.50 -6.73 -14.41
CA ARG A 145 -12.74 -6.58 -13.66
C ARG A 145 -13.59 -7.88 -13.74
N GLY A 146 -14.17 -8.27 -12.61
CA GLY A 146 -15.04 -9.45 -12.51
C GLY A 146 -14.30 -10.77 -12.33
N LYS A 147 -12.99 -10.84 -12.59
CA LYS A 147 -12.19 -12.08 -12.50
C LYS A 147 -11.37 -12.17 -11.23
N VAL A 148 -10.88 -11.04 -10.73
CA VAL A 148 -9.90 -10.95 -9.65
C VAL A 148 -10.46 -10.19 -8.47
N LYS A 149 -10.06 -10.59 -7.25
CA LYS A 149 -10.36 -9.92 -5.99
C LYS A 149 -9.08 -9.71 -5.19
N PHE A 150 -9.12 -8.77 -4.24
CA PHE A 150 -8.03 -8.57 -3.28
C PHE A 150 -8.26 -9.43 -2.04
N GLU A 151 -7.17 -10.00 -1.51
CA GLU A 151 -7.15 -10.75 -0.25
C GLU A 151 -6.08 -10.21 0.69
N GLY A 152 -6.17 -10.62 1.97
CA GLY A 152 -5.26 -10.18 3.02
C GLY A 152 -5.76 -8.96 3.77
N GLY A 153 -4.88 -8.34 4.51
CA GLY A 153 -5.18 -7.17 5.34
C GLY A 153 -4.26 -6.00 5.02
N VAL A 154 -3.28 -5.74 5.89
CA VAL A 154 -2.23 -4.74 5.65
C VAL A 154 -1.31 -5.15 4.50
N TRP A 155 -1.07 -6.46 4.36
CA TRP A 155 -0.36 -7.05 3.23
C TRP A 155 -1.39 -7.59 2.24
N GLU A 156 -1.54 -6.87 1.15
CA GLU A 156 -2.47 -7.20 0.09
C GLU A 156 -1.90 -8.25 -0.86
N SER A 157 -2.78 -9.07 -1.40
CA SER A 157 -2.51 -9.98 -2.50
C SER A 157 -3.75 -10.08 -3.38
N PHE A 158 -3.59 -10.61 -4.57
CA PHE A 158 -4.74 -11.06 -5.37
C PHE A 158 -5.24 -12.42 -4.89
N SER A 159 -6.50 -12.73 -5.18
CA SER A 159 -7.09 -14.05 -4.94
C SER A 159 -6.27 -15.16 -5.60
N PRO A 160 -6.19 -16.35 -4.99
CA PRO A 160 -5.44 -17.47 -5.56
C PRO A 160 -6.08 -18.00 -6.86
N GLY A 161 -5.28 -18.71 -7.66
CA GLY A 161 -5.75 -19.38 -8.89
C GLY A 161 -5.88 -18.47 -10.10
N ILE A 162 -5.27 -17.27 -10.09
CA ILE A 162 -5.20 -16.36 -11.24
C ILE A 162 -3.76 -16.22 -11.72
N GLU A 163 -3.60 -15.84 -12.97
CA GLU A 163 -2.31 -15.49 -13.54
C GLU A 163 -1.94 -14.05 -13.18
N VAL A 164 -0.77 -13.85 -12.58
CA VAL A 164 -0.28 -12.54 -12.13
C VAL A 164 1.03 -12.22 -12.82
N GLY A 165 1.04 -11.14 -13.60
CA GLY A 165 2.24 -10.56 -14.20
C GLY A 165 2.85 -9.46 -13.34
N GLN A 166 4.00 -8.92 -13.78
CA GLN A 166 4.71 -7.83 -13.12
C GLN A 166 5.05 -6.73 -14.10
N ILE A 167 4.78 -5.46 -13.73
CA ILE A 167 5.14 -4.28 -14.50
C ILE A 167 6.30 -3.57 -13.78
N TYR A 168 7.48 -3.57 -14.42
CA TYR A 168 8.72 -3.07 -13.84
C TYR A 168 8.86 -1.53 -13.90
N GLU A 169 8.10 -0.86 -14.80
CA GLU A 169 8.06 0.60 -14.80
C GLU A 169 7.33 1.11 -13.57
N PRO A 170 8.03 1.86 -12.67
CA PRO A 170 7.47 2.25 -11.39
C PRO A 170 6.42 3.34 -11.52
N TYR A 171 5.44 3.31 -10.60
CA TYR A 171 4.64 4.48 -10.27
C TYR A 171 5.30 5.29 -9.16
N GLU A 172 4.98 6.56 -9.03
CA GLU A 172 5.53 7.45 -7.99
C GLU A 172 4.70 7.34 -6.71
N HIS A 173 5.37 7.32 -5.55
CA HIS A 173 4.71 7.27 -4.24
C HIS A 173 5.31 8.33 -3.30
N PHE A 174 4.47 9.28 -2.90
CA PHE A 174 4.82 10.43 -2.08
C PHE A 174 4.32 10.25 -0.64
N ALA A 175 4.72 9.16 0.02
CA ALA A 175 4.24 8.76 1.35
C ALA A 175 4.44 9.81 2.45
N PHE A 176 5.26 10.84 2.21
CA PHE A 176 5.54 11.94 3.13
C PHE A 176 4.97 13.30 2.64
N SER A 177 4.10 13.30 1.65
CA SER A 177 3.54 14.54 1.07
C SER A 177 2.82 15.41 2.09
N LYS A 178 2.14 14.82 3.07
CA LYS A 178 1.48 15.53 4.19
C LYS A 178 2.38 15.76 5.41
N GLY A 179 3.68 15.63 5.24
CA GLY A 179 4.66 15.85 6.28
C GLY A 179 4.91 14.66 7.20
N ILE A 180 5.82 14.90 8.16
CA ILE A 180 6.27 13.86 9.10
C ILE A 180 5.20 13.52 10.15
N ASP A 181 4.38 14.49 10.54
CA ASP A 181 3.36 14.30 11.59
C ASP A 181 2.29 13.30 11.13
N ASP A 182 1.78 13.43 9.90
CA ASP A 182 0.85 12.47 9.31
C ASP A 182 1.48 11.07 9.18
N TRP A 183 2.75 11.01 8.77
CA TRP A 183 3.49 9.74 8.71
C TRP A 183 3.60 9.07 10.09
N LEU A 184 3.94 9.85 11.14
CA LEU A 184 4.04 9.35 12.51
C LEU A 184 2.69 8.84 13.03
N GLU A 185 1.60 9.57 12.77
CA GLU A 185 0.25 9.16 13.17
C GLU A 185 -0.17 7.84 12.50
N ARG A 186 0.05 7.70 11.19
CA ARG A 186 -0.22 6.45 10.45
C ARG A 186 0.61 5.29 11.01
N HIS A 187 1.90 5.52 11.26
CA HIS A 187 2.79 4.49 11.79
C HIS A 187 2.50 4.14 13.25
N ALA A 188 2.00 5.07 14.04
CA ALA A 188 1.51 4.77 15.38
C ALA A 188 0.32 3.79 15.33
N ARG A 189 -0.63 3.97 14.38
CA ARG A 189 -1.71 3.00 14.16
C ARG A 189 -1.22 1.63 13.66
N TYR A 190 -0.25 1.62 12.75
CA TYR A 190 0.36 0.37 12.26
C TYR A 190 1.12 -0.37 13.37
N ALA A 191 1.78 0.37 14.27
CA ALA A 191 2.47 -0.20 15.43
C ALA A 191 1.50 -0.91 16.39
N ASP A 192 0.26 -0.43 16.55
CA ASP A 192 -0.77 -1.13 17.33
C ASP A 192 -1.12 -2.49 16.71
N TRP A 193 -1.28 -2.53 15.40
CA TRP A 193 -1.61 -3.77 14.68
C TRP A 193 -0.46 -4.78 14.73
N GLU A 194 0.77 -4.28 14.57
CA GLU A 194 1.95 -5.15 14.63
C GLU A 194 2.18 -5.66 16.07
N ALA A 195 1.99 -4.83 17.10
CA ALA A 195 2.08 -5.23 18.49
C ALA A 195 1.03 -6.30 18.84
N GLU A 196 -0.21 -6.14 18.36
CA GLU A 196 -1.27 -7.14 18.53
C GLU A 196 -0.89 -8.48 17.89
N LYS A 197 -0.38 -8.45 16.68
CA LYS A 197 0.05 -9.64 15.95
C LYS A 197 1.21 -10.36 16.64
N ILE A 198 2.21 -9.60 17.09
CA ILE A 198 3.34 -10.16 17.86
C ILE A 198 2.82 -10.82 19.13
N ASP A 199 1.91 -10.16 19.84
CA ASP A 199 1.33 -10.67 21.09
C ASP A 199 0.54 -11.95 20.89
N MET A 200 -0.26 -12.06 19.82
CA MET A 200 -0.97 -13.29 19.44
C MET A 200 -0.01 -14.45 19.21
N VAL A 201 1.06 -14.23 18.46
CA VAL A 201 2.07 -15.28 18.18
C VAL A 201 2.79 -15.71 19.44
N LEU A 202 3.22 -14.76 20.27
CA LEU A 202 3.92 -15.05 21.53
C LEU A 202 3.01 -15.71 22.60
N SER A 203 1.69 -15.57 22.47
CA SER A 203 0.68 -16.23 23.31
C SER A 203 0.24 -17.59 22.78
N GLY A 204 0.86 -18.10 21.73
CA GLY A 204 0.56 -19.41 21.14
C GLY A 204 -0.69 -19.46 20.24
N HIS A 205 -1.35 -18.33 19.99
CA HIS A 205 -2.64 -18.28 19.29
C HIS A 205 -2.53 -17.88 17.80
N GLY A 206 -1.35 -17.87 17.18
CA GLY A 206 -1.26 -17.15 15.91
C GLY A 206 -0.11 -17.47 14.96
N SER A 207 0.43 -18.68 14.92
CA SER A 207 1.43 -19.02 13.88
C SER A 207 0.86 -18.83 12.45
N GLN A 208 -0.44 -19.04 12.26
CA GLN A 208 -1.15 -18.77 11.00
C GLN A 208 -1.23 -17.28 10.64
N ALA A 209 -1.16 -16.38 11.61
CA ALA A 209 -1.18 -14.92 11.38
C ALA A 209 0.06 -14.41 10.62
N LEU A 210 1.13 -15.21 10.53
CA LEU A 210 2.35 -14.86 9.81
C LEU A 210 2.32 -15.25 8.32
N GLY A 211 1.26 -15.92 7.86
CA GLY A 211 1.10 -16.40 6.49
C GLY A 211 2.04 -17.55 6.13
N THR A 212 1.80 -18.20 5.00
CA THR A 212 2.54 -19.38 4.51
C THR A 212 3.73 -19.02 3.61
N ARG A 213 4.16 -17.77 3.56
CA ARG A 213 5.20 -17.29 2.65
C ARG A 213 6.58 -17.89 2.96
N ARG A 214 7.42 -18.01 1.90
CA ARG A 214 8.78 -18.59 1.81
C ARG A 214 9.74 -18.28 2.98
N TRP A 215 9.49 -17.21 3.75
CA TRP A 215 10.32 -16.75 4.87
C TRP A 215 9.58 -16.78 6.23
N HIS A 216 8.64 -17.71 6.39
CA HIS A 216 7.86 -17.85 7.62
C HIS A 216 8.73 -17.96 8.89
N TRP A 217 9.79 -18.76 8.82
CA TRP A 217 10.71 -18.95 9.94
C TRP A 217 11.47 -17.67 10.33
N LEU A 218 11.89 -16.83 9.35
CA LEU A 218 12.52 -15.54 9.64
C LEU A 218 11.54 -14.57 10.32
N ARG A 219 10.28 -14.57 9.88
CA ARG A 219 9.24 -13.77 10.52
C ARG A 219 9.00 -14.23 11.95
N LEU A 220 8.97 -15.53 12.18
CA LEU A 220 8.85 -16.12 13.52
C LEU A 220 10.05 -15.71 14.38
N ALA A 221 11.28 -15.86 13.88
CA ALA A 221 12.49 -15.44 14.58
C ALA A 221 12.42 -13.94 14.95
N MET A 222 11.97 -13.07 14.03
CA MET A 222 11.80 -11.64 14.29
C MET A 222 10.72 -11.35 15.34
N VAL A 223 9.67 -12.20 15.45
CA VAL A 223 8.68 -12.08 16.53
C VAL A 223 9.33 -12.41 17.88
N TYR A 224 10.11 -13.48 17.99
CA TYR A 224 10.79 -13.83 19.24
C TYR A 224 11.94 -12.88 19.57
N ALA A 225 12.59 -12.28 18.58
CA ALA A 225 13.59 -11.24 18.76
C ALA A 225 12.99 -9.84 19.00
N TRP A 226 11.71 -9.74 19.39
CA TRP A 226 10.98 -8.48 19.50
C TRP A 226 11.69 -7.37 20.30
N PRO A 227 12.46 -7.62 21.38
CA PRO A 227 13.16 -6.56 22.11
C PRO A 227 14.27 -5.90 21.29
N PHE A 228 14.84 -6.62 20.34
CA PHE A 228 15.96 -6.17 19.52
C PHE A 228 15.54 -5.64 18.14
N ARG A 229 14.24 -5.66 17.83
CA ARG A 229 13.71 -5.24 16.52
C ARG A 229 14.19 -3.86 16.05
N PRO A 230 14.26 -2.80 16.87
CA PRO A 230 14.74 -1.50 16.40
C PRO A 230 16.18 -1.56 15.86
N LEU A 231 17.08 -2.24 16.58
CA LEU A 231 18.46 -2.41 16.16
C LEU A 231 18.56 -3.26 14.89
N LEU A 232 17.83 -4.37 14.85
CA LEU A 232 17.79 -5.26 13.68
C LEU A 232 17.19 -4.54 12.47
N ARG A 233 16.16 -3.70 12.65
CA ARG A 233 15.56 -2.89 11.59
C ARG A 233 16.53 -1.85 11.06
N PHE A 234 17.21 -1.13 11.95
CA PHE A 234 18.24 -0.16 11.55
C PHE A 234 19.33 -0.85 10.73
N PHE A 235 19.89 -1.94 11.25
CA PHE A 235 20.95 -2.68 10.58
C PHE A 235 20.48 -3.22 9.22
N GLN A 236 19.28 -3.78 9.16
CA GLN A 236 18.67 -4.26 7.91
C GLN A 236 18.58 -3.14 6.88
N LYS A 237 17.98 -1.99 7.26
CA LYS A 237 17.71 -0.88 6.33
C LYS A 237 18.99 -0.15 5.93
N TYR A 238 19.83 0.18 6.90
CA TYR A 238 21.01 1.01 6.67
C TYR A 238 22.19 0.23 6.10
N VAL A 239 22.46 -0.97 6.64
CA VAL A 239 23.61 -1.78 6.24
C VAL A 239 23.26 -2.80 5.17
N LEU A 240 22.36 -3.76 5.46
CA LEU A 240 22.10 -4.88 4.55
C LEU A 240 21.41 -4.45 3.25
N GLN A 241 20.51 -3.46 3.32
CA GLN A 241 19.84 -2.90 2.13
C GLN A 241 20.62 -1.74 1.49
N GLY A 242 21.78 -1.37 2.04
CA GLY A 242 22.60 -0.32 1.46
C GLY A 242 22.08 1.10 1.65
N GLY A 243 21.30 1.37 2.71
CA GLY A 243 20.77 2.71 3.00
C GLY A 243 21.86 3.77 3.13
N PHE A 244 23.07 3.39 3.51
CA PHE A 244 24.23 4.30 3.55
C PHE A 244 24.62 4.85 2.17
N LEU A 245 24.25 4.17 1.08
CA LEU A 245 24.45 4.66 -0.30
C LEU A 245 23.38 5.68 -0.71
N GLU A 246 22.30 5.80 0.04
CA GLU A 246 21.21 6.76 -0.19
C GLU A 246 21.39 8.07 0.58
N GLY A 247 22.62 8.32 1.09
CA GLY A 247 22.99 9.53 1.77
C GLY A 247 22.28 9.72 3.12
N TRP A 248 22.15 10.96 3.57
CA TRP A 248 21.51 11.28 4.84
C TRP A 248 20.00 10.94 4.85
N GLN A 249 19.34 10.92 3.70
CA GLN A 249 17.95 10.49 3.59
C GLN A 249 17.79 9.01 3.94
N GLY A 250 18.70 8.14 3.45
CA GLY A 250 18.73 6.72 3.81
C GLY A 250 18.97 6.50 5.30
N LEU A 251 19.86 7.29 5.92
CA LEU A 251 20.09 7.26 7.37
C LEU A 251 18.82 7.63 8.14
N LEU A 252 18.23 8.79 7.82
CA LEU A 252 17.01 9.25 8.51
C LEU A 252 15.86 8.27 8.35
N PHE A 253 15.66 7.73 7.15
CA PHE A 253 14.62 6.73 6.92
C PHE A 253 14.87 5.44 7.73
N ALA A 254 16.11 4.96 7.81
CA ALA A 254 16.45 3.79 8.62
C ALA A 254 16.19 4.04 10.12
N LEU A 255 16.47 5.27 10.62
CA LEU A 255 16.17 5.70 11.98
C LEU A 255 14.65 5.79 12.22
N LEU A 256 13.87 6.35 11.30
CA LEU A 256 12.41 6.40 11.40
C LEU A 256 11.81 5.00 11.49
N MET A 257 12.29 4.06 10.68
CA MET A 257 11.82 2.67 10.71
C MET A 257 12.23 1.93 12.00
N ALA A 258 13.40 2.22 12.55
CA ALA A 258 13.80 1.73 13.87
C ALA A 258 12.91 2.32 14.98
N GLY A 259 12.59 3.61 14.89
CA GLY A 259 11.65 4.30 15.79
C GLY A 259 10.25 3.69 15.74
N TYR A 260 9.76 3.35 14.55
CA TYR A 260 8.49 2.61 14.37
C TYR A 260 8.50 1.26 15.12
N ASP A 261 9.58 0.47 15.00
CA ASP A 261 9.71 -0.79 15.75
C ASP A 261 9.83 -0.54 17.26
N LEU A 262 10.45 0.55 17.72
CA LEU A 262 10.48 0.92 19.13
C LEU A 262 9.08 1.24 19.67
N ILE A 263 8.28 2.01 18.93
CA ILE A 263 6.87 2.30 19.28
C ILE A 263 6.09 0.99 19.37
N THR A 264 6.30 0.06 18.43
CA THR A 264 5.67 -1.28 18.43
C THR A 264 5.99 -2.05 19.71
N ILE A 265 7.26 -2.02 20.18
CA ILE A 265 7.68 -2.66 21.43
C ILE A 265 6.96 -2.04 22.62
N VAL A 266 6.94 -0.72 22.73
CA VAL A 266 6.27 -0.02 23.84
C VAL A 266 4.80 -0.40 23.89
N LYS A 267 4.10 -0.41 22.74
CA LYS A 267 2.70 -0.81 22.65
C LYS A 267 2.49 -2.30 23.01
N LEU A 268 3.41 -3.18 22.65
CA LEU A 268 3.37 -4.59 23.06
C LEU A 268 3.50 -4.73 24.58
N ILE A 269 4.44 -4.03 25.21
CA ILE A 269 4.63 -4.02 26.65
C ILE A 269 3.37 -3.47 27.34
N GLN A 270 2.84 -2.34 26.85
CA GLN A 270 1.60 -1.74 27.35
C GLN A 270 0.45 -2.74 27.35
N ARG A 271 0.17 -3.41 26.22
CA ARG A 271 -0.88 -4.43 26.11
C ARG A 271 -0.71 -5.55 27.14
N ARG A 272 0.52 -6.05 27.33
CA ARG A 272 0.82 -7.12 28.27
C ARG A 272 0.66 -6.69 29.73
N ARG A 273 1.05 -5.44 30.08
CA ARG A 273 0.83 -4.89 31.41
C ARG A 273 -0.66 -4.74 31.73
N GLN A 274 -1.43 -4.17 30.79
CA GLN A 274 -2.89 -4.02 30.93
C GLN A 274 -3.60 -5.35 31.15
N ARG A 275 -3.23 -6.43 30.43
CA ARG A 275 -3.79 -7.77 30.68
C ARG A 275 -3.48 -8.33 32.05
N ARG A 276 -2.41 -7.88 32.71
CA ARG A 276 -2.01 -8.27 34.07
C ARG A 276 -2.56 -7.32 35.14
N GLY A 277 -3.41 -6.36 34.76
CA GLY A 277 -3.94 -5.35 35.68
C GLY A 277 -2.89 -4.36 36.22
N LEU A 278 -1.73 -4.24 35.54
CA LEU A 278 -0.65 -3.34 35.94
C LEU A 278 -0.84 -1.97 35.27
N THR A 279 -0.51 -0.90 35.98
CA THR A 279 -0.43 0.47 35.44
C THR A 279 0.68 0.59 34.41
N LEU A 280 0.58 1.61 33.53
CA LEU A 280 1.60 1.94 32.53
C LEU A 280 2.84 2.54 33.16
#